data_ce9a7e8ee801c2c599108fb26f78373f
#
_entry.id   ce9a7e8ee801c2c599108fb26f78373f
#
_cell.length_a   1.000
_cell.length_b   1.000
_cell.length_c   1.000
_cell.angle_alpha   90.00
_cell.angle_beta   90.00
_cell.angle_gamma   90.00
#
_symmetry.space_group_name_H-M   'P 1'
#
loop_
_entity.id
_entity.type
_entity.pdbx_description
1 polymer ?
#
loop_
_entity_poly.entity_id
_entity_poly.type
_entity_poly.pdbx_seq_one_letter_code
_entity_poly.pdbx_strand_id
1 'polypeptide(L)'
;MAYPELYAAAAAGKLRELPPEALTPENLTAPNPSGNTPLHAAAKQGGLKDLPRELLRVDLFTVKNVAGYTPLHHAAIGGHLDQLPPELLTLETLSWRSNAGYTAFHLAAAHGHLDQIPAGLVTPEIVLGKTDVGNTLLHEAAEKGTLGRMPREFITVRNFAQRNLGGETVVHVAAFNGHLDQVPRELLTTAAMRETTSAGDTVFHAAAIAGHLKQIPGELLTEENLVLASKSGFTAIHAAAETGQLDQIPPSQLTTVLLQTRNDNGDTPLHAAAYEGHLDQVPPHLLTREAMATRNFDGIAVARIALDRGFLSQIPETSRPKSVGRMRRLLHRLGRMKLPF
;
A
#
# COMPACT_ATOMS: atom_id res chain seq x y z
N MET A 1 4.19 -23.26 -37.93
CA MET A 1 3.97 -21.82 -38.15
C MET A 1 3.37 -21.25 -36.89
N ALA A 2 3.92 -20.18 -36.31
CA ALA A 2 3.30 -19.53 -35.15
C ALA A 2 1.91 -19.01 -35.56
N TYR A 3 0.92 -19.26 -34.74
CA TYR A 3 -0.46 -18.77 -34.90
C TYR A 3 -0.54 -17.38 -34.28
N PRO A 4 -0.34 -16.27 -35.03
CA PRO A 4 -0.21 -14.94 -34.43
C PRO A 4 -1.47 -14.47 -33.69
N GLU A 5 -2.62 -15.04 -34.04
CA GLU A 5 -3.91 -14.72 -33.40
C GLU A 5 -4.17 -15.50 -32.10
N LEU A 6 -3.38 -16.56 -31.79
CA LEU A 6 -3.64 -17.43 -30.66
C LEU A 6 -3.51 -16.70 -29.31
N TYR A 7 -2.47 -15.85 -29.17
CA TYR A 7 -2.30 -15.05 -27.95
C TYR A 7 -3.49 -14.08 -27.76
N ALA A 8 -3.92 -13.41 -28.84
CA ALA A 8 -5.04 -12.48 -28.76
C ALA A 8 -6.36 -13.20 -28.44
N ALA A 9 -6.60 -14.37 -29.03
CA ALA A 9 -7.76 -15.18 -28.72
C ALA A 9 -7.74 -15.69 -27.27
N ALA A 10 -6.59 -16.16 -26.79
CA ALA A 10 -6.40 -16.57 -25.39
C ALA A 10 -6.67 -15.41 -24.42
N ALA A 11 -6.11 -14.22 -24.71
CA ALA A 11 -6.31 -13.01 -23.91
C ALA A 11 -7.75 -12.48 -23.95
N ALA A 12 -8.51 -12.79 -25.01
CA ALA A 12 -9.92 -12.45 -25.15
C ALA A 12 -10.88 -13.54 -24.61
N GLY A 13 -10.35 -14.68 -24.11
CA GLY A 13 -11.18 -15.82 -23.67
C GLY A 13 -11.90 -16.54 -24.82
N LYS A 14 -11.33 -16.53 -26.02
CA LYS A 14 -11.95 -17.01 -27.27
C LYS A 14 -11.25 -18.23 -27.87
N LEU A 15 -10.58 -19.04 -27.06
CA LEU A 15 -9.88 -20.23 -27.57
C LEU A 15 -10.80 -21.21 -28.27
N ARG A 16 -12.07 -21.30 -27.87
CA ARG A 16 -13.08 -22.17 -28.52
C ARG A 16 -13.42 -21.77 -29.96
N GLU A 17 -13.16 -20.50 -30.34
CA GLU A 17 -13.41 -20.00 -31.69
C GLU A 17 -12.31 -20.41 -32.67
N LEU A 18 -11.18 -20.97 -32.17
CA LEU A 18 -10.07 -21.37 -32.97
C LEU A 18 -10.18 -22.84 -33.42
N PRO A 19 -9.63 -23.19 -34.60
CA PRO A 19 -9.61 -24.56 -35.04
C PRO A 19 -8.68 -25.40 -34.14
N PRO A 20 -9.01 -26.70 -33.88
CA PRO A 20 -8.23 -27.56 -32.99
C PRO A 20 -6.75 -27.65 -33.37
N GLU A 21 -6.43 -27.55 -34.65
CA GLU A 21 -5.05 -27.59 -35.18
C GLU A 21 -4.19 -26.40 -34.71
N ALA A 22 -4.80 -25.33 -34.28
CA ALA A 22 -4.10 -24.17 -33.69
C ALA A 22 -3.62 -24.45 -32.26
N LEU A 23 -4.30 -25.35 -31.53
CA LEU A 23 -4.04 -25.65 -30.12
C LEU A 23 -2.95 -26.72 -30.00
N THR A 24 -1.73 -26.40 -30.43
CA THR A 24 -0.58 -27.30 -30.27
C THR A 24 0.35 -26.85 -29.14
N PRO A 25 1.18 -27.74 -28.55
CA PRO A 25 2.16 -27.36 -27.53
C PRO A 25 3.06 -26.18 -28.00
N GLU A 26 3.56 -26.23 -29.23
CA GLU A 26 4.46 -25.20 -29.78
C GLU A 26 3.76 -23.84 -29.89
N ASN A 27 2.50 -23.82 -30.33
CA ASN A 27 1.72 -22.59 -30.46
C ASN A 27 1.34 -22.02 -29.07
N LEU A 28 0.93 -22.88 -28.14
CA LEU A 28 0.54 -22.49 -26.77
C LEU A 28 1.72 -21.98 -25.94
N THR A 29 2.96 -22.37 -26.27
CA THR A 29 4.18 -21.94 -25.58
C THR A 29 4.98 -20.89 -26.35
N ALA A 30 4.51 -20.43 -27.51
CA ALA A 30 5.16 -19.37 -28.30
C ALA A 30 5.07 -18.01 -27.56
N PRO A 31 6.21 -17.38 -27.17
CA PRO A 31 6.19 -16.18 -26.35
C PRO A 31 5.98 -14.92 -27.19
N ASN A 32 5.30 -13.94 -26.62
CA ASN A 32 5.30 -12.56 -27.08
C ASN A 32 6.57 -11.80 -26.59
N PRO A 33 6.80 -10.52 -26.93
CA PRO A 33 7.98 -9.76 -26.49
C PRO A 33 8.17 -9.66 -24.96
N SER A 34 7.10 -9.79 -24.17
CA SER A 34 7.16 -9.85 -22.70
C SER A 34 7.38 -11.28 -22.17
N GLY A 35 7.57 -12.26 -23.05
CA GLY A 35 7.70 -13.67 -22.70
C GLY A 35 6.37 -14.35 -22.34
N ASN A 36 5.25 -13.64 -22.37
CA ASN A 36 3.94 -14.26 -22.11
C ASN A 36 3.52 -15.10 -23.31
N THR A 37 3.11 -16.33 -23.05
CA THR A 37 2.59 -17.26 -24.05
C THR A 37 1.06 -17.24 -24.08
N PRO A 38 0.40 -17.79 -25.12
CA PRO A 38 -1.05 -18.01 -25.10
C PRO A 38 -1.53 -18.76 -23.87
N LEU A 39 -0.73 -19.69 -23.33
CA LEU A 39 -1.05 -20.41 -22.11
C LEU A 39 -1.09 -19.51 -20.86
N HIS A 40 -0.17 -18.52 -20.76
CA HIS A 40 -0.23 -17.48 -19.72
C HIS A 40 -1.52 -16.67 -19.82
N ALA A 41 -1.90 -16.26 -21.02
CA ALA A 41 -3.10 -15.48 -21.25
C ALA A 41 -4.36 -16.30 -20.94
N ALA A 42 -4.45 -17.54 -21.41
CA ALA A 42 -5.55 -18.45 -21.12
C ALA A 42 -5.70 -18.70 -19.59
N ALA A 43 -4.59 -18.91 -18.91
CA ALA A 43 -4.55 -19.10 -17.46
C ALA A 43 -5.12 -17.89 -16.71
N LYS A 44 -4.74 -16.69 -17.11
CA LYS A 44 -5.21 -15.44 -16.48
C LYS A 44 -6.69 -15.16 -16.75
N GLN A 45 -7.21 -15.53 -17.93
CA GLN A 45 -8.56 -15.20 -18.37
C GLN A 45 -9.58 -16.31 -18.16
N GLY A 46 -9.18 -17.47 -17.62
CA GLY A 46 -10.07 -18.62 -17.40
C GLY A 46 -10.36 -19.43 -18.65
N GLY A 47 -9.50 -19.36 -19.64
CA GLY A 47 -9.61 -20.14 -20.87
C GLY A 47 -8.97 -21.53 -20.81
N LEU A 48 -8.44 -21.95 -19.64
CA LEU A 48 -7.81 -23.28 -19.52
C LEU A 48 -8.80 -24.44 -19.71
N LYS A 49 -10.05 -24.27 -19.29
CA LYS A 49 -11.14 -25.23 -19.49
C LYS A 49 -11.50 -25.46 -20.96
N ASP A 50 -11.05 -24.59 -21.86
CA ASP A 50 -11.29 -24.67 -23.30
C ASP A 50 -10.18 -25.44 -24.04
N LEU A 51 -9.10 -25.78 -23.33
CA LEU A 51 -8.01 -26.58 -23.85
C LEU A 51 -8.28 -28.08 -23.67
N PRO A 52 -7.86 -28.92 -24.62
CA PRO A 52 -7.79 -30.36 -24.44
C PRO A 52 -6.99 -30.74 -23.19
N ARG A 53 -7.49 -31.74 -22.41
CA ARG A 53 -6.85 -32.11 -21.13
C ARG A 53 -5.39 -32.56 -21.30
N GLU A 54 -5.05 -33.17 -22.39
CA GLU A 54 -3.69 -33.59 -22.74
C GLU A 54 -2.69 -32.43 -22.89
N LEU A 55 -3.18 -31.20 -23.04
CA LEU A 55 -2.38 -29.98 -23.06
C LEU A 55 -2.23 -29.32 -21.68
N LEU A 56 -2.99 -29.78 -20.68
CA LEU A 56 -2.86 -29.35 -19.28
C LEU A 56 -1.85 -30.22 -18.54
N ARG A 57 -0.59 -30.18 -18.94
CA ARG A 57 0.50 -31.00 -18.40
C ARG A 57 1.67 -30.13 -17.93
N VAL A 58 2.43 -30.63 -16.95
CA VAL A 58 3.45 -29.89 -16.20
C VAL A 58 4.49 -29.24 -17.08
N ASP A 59 5.00 -29.93 -18.10
CA ASP A 59 6.06 -29.45 -19.00
C ASP A 59 5.65 -28.17 -19.75
N LEU A 60 4.39 -28.02 -20.14
CA LEU A 60 3.89 -26.79 -20.80
C LEU A 60 3.70 -25.62 -19.82
N PHE A 61 3.53 -25.91 -18.53
CA PHE A 61 3.34 -24.91 -17.49
C PHE A 61 4.64 -24.40 -16.87
N THR A 62 5.81 -24.97 -17.24
CA THR A 62 7.13 -24.51 -16.74
C THR A 62 7.64 -23.25 -17.43
N VAL A 63 7.09 -22.88 -18.58
CA VAL A 63 7.52 -21.71 -19.36
C VAL A 63 7.38 -20.44 -18.53
N LYS A 64 8.46 -19.67 -18.42
CA LYS A 64 8.48 -18.41 -17.67
C LYS A 64 8.46 -17.20 -18.63
N ASN A 65 7.68 -16.18 -18.28
CA ASN A 65 7.77 -14.88 -18.93
C ASN A 65 9.00 -14.09 -18.43
N VAL A 66 9.22 -12.86 -18.93
CA VAL A 66 10.35 -12.00 -18.55
C VAL A 66 10.43 -11.73 -17.04
N ALA A 67 9.29 -11.67 -16.33
CA ALA A 67 9.24 -11.49 -14.87
C ALA A 67 9.38 -12.82 -14.09
N GLY A 68 9.56 -13.95 -14.80
CA GLY A 68 9.67 -15.28 -14.18
C GLY A 68 8.34 -15.91 -13.81
N TYR A 69 7.21 -15.31 -14.17
CA TYR A 69 5.89 -15.92 -13.95
C TYR A 69 5.64 -17.05 -14.94
N THR A 70 5.06 -18.12 -14.44
CA THR A 70 4.56 -19.26 -15.22
C THR A 70 3.05 -19.12 -15.45
N PRO A 71 2.43 -19.94 -16.34
CA PRO A 71 0.97 -19.98 -16.46
C PRO A 71 0.25 -20.27 -15.14
N LEU A 72 0.85 -21.07 -14.20
CA LEU A 72 0.28 -21.28 -12.85
C LEU A 72 0.21 -19.98 -12.04
N HIS A 73 1.20 -19.13 -12.11
CA HIS A 73 1.16 -17.81 -11.50
C HIS A 73 0.01 -16.96 -12.05
N HIS A 74 -0.19 -17.01 -13.37
CA HIS A 74 -1.29 -16.29 -14.02
C HIS A 74 -2.67 -16.87 -13.69
N ALA A 75 -2.79 -18.20 -13.54
CA ALA A 75 -4.01 -18.85 -13.07
C ALA A 75 -4.36 -18.41 -11.62
N ALA A 76 -3.34 -18.30 -10.75
CA ALA A 76 -3.53 -17.80 -9.38
C ALA A 76 -3.97 -16.33 -9.35
N ILE A 77 -3.41 -15.48 -10.21
CA ILE A 77 -3.83 -14.07 -10.37
C ILE A 77 -5.28 -13.98 -10.87
N GLY A 78 -5.63 -14.80 -11.86
CA GLY A 78 -6.95 -14.77 -12.51
C GLY A 78 -8.06 -15.46 -11.72
N GLY A 79 -7.73 -16.25 -10.69
CA GLY A 79 -8.71 -17.07 -9.97
C GLY A 79 -9.20 -18.28 -10.78
N HIS A 80 -8.30 -18.95 -11.44
CA HIS A 80 -8.61 -20.05 -12.38
C HIS A 80 -7.77 -21.31 -12.11
N LEU A 81 -7.26 -21.47 -10.89
CA LEU A 81 -6.54 -22.70 -10.48
C LEU A 81 -7.47 -23.92 -10.47
N ASP A 82 -8.76 -23.70 -10.20
CA ASP A 82 -9.82 -24.73 -10.20
C ASP A 82 -10.04 -25.37 -11.58
N GLN A 83 -9.57 -24.75 -12.67
CA GLN A 83 -9.63 -25.30 -14.01
C GLN A 83 -8.49 -26.28 -14.33
N LEU A 84 -7.52 -26.40 -13.41
CA LEU A 84 -6.32 -27.23 -13.61
C LEU A 84 -6.52 -28.63 -13.04
N PRO A 85 -5.96 -29.66 -13.70
CA PRO A 85 -5.98 -30.99 -13.16
C PRO A 85 -5.09 -31.10 -11.91
N PRO A 86 -5.37 -32.07 -10.98
CA PRO A 86 -4.63 -32.23 -9.74
C PRO A 86 -3.10 -32.38 -9.91
N GLU A 87 -2.66 -32.92 -11.04
CA GLU A 87 -1.25 -33.11 -11.38
C GLU A 87 -0.48 -31.78 -11.51
N LEU A 88 -1.19 -30.68 -11.78
CA LEU A 88 -0.66 -29.32 -11.81
C LEU A 88 -0.83 -28.57 -10.49
N LEU A 89 -1.63 -29.06 -9.56
CA LEU A 89 -1.90 -28.47 -8.26
C LEU A 89 -1.16 -29.20 -7.15
N THR A 90 0.16 -29.30 -7.26
CA THR A 90 1.04 -29.93 -6.28
C THR A 90 1.83 -28.89 -5.49
N LEU A 91 2.39 -29.30 -4.33
CA LEU A 91 3.27 -28.41 -3.55
C LEU A 91 4.46 -27.93 -4.39
N GLU A 92 5.03 -28.81 -5.21
CA GLU A 92 6.18 -28.49 -6.08
C GLU A 92 5.81 -27.39 -7.09
N THR A 93 4.76 -27.62 -7.89
CA THR A 93 4.37 -26.71 -8.99
C THR A 93 3.88 -25.35 -8.49
N LEU A 94 3.08 -25.35 -7.41
CA LEU A 94 2.58 -24.12 -6.80
C LEU A 94 3.67 -23.33 -6.05
N SER A 95 4.82 -23.97 -5.73
CA SER A 95 5.98 -23.32 -5.10
C SER A 95 7.01 -22.80 -6.09
N TRP A 96 6.80 -22.93 -7.40
CA TRP A 96 7.69 -22.31 -8.38
C TRP A 96 7.76 -20.80 -8.14
N ARG A 97 8.99 -20.26 -8.19
CA ARG A 97 9.24 -18.84 -7.87
C ARG A 97 9.42 -18.01 -9.14
N SER A 98 8.80 -16.83 -9.14
CA SER A 98 9.09 -15.77 -10.09
C SER A 98 10.46 -15.12 -9.78
N ASN A 99 10.88 -14.14 -10.60
CA ASN A 99 12.14 -13.41 -10.39
C ASN A 99 12.14 -12.56 -9.10
N ALA A 100 10.97 -12.22 -8.56
CA ALA A 100 10.79 -11.50 -7.28
C ALA A 100 10.39 -12.42 -6.12
N GLY A 101 10.51 -13.74 -6.32
CA GLY A 101 10.22 -14.74 -5.30
C GLY A 101 8.75 -15.05 -5.07
N TYR A 102 7.83 -14.53 -5.87
CA TYR A 102 6.42 -14.89 -5.79
C TYR A 102 6.19 -16.33 -6.21
N THR A 103 5.30 -17.00 -5.49
CA THR A 103 4.77 -18.33 -5.84
C THR A 103 3.29 -18.20 -6.17
N ALA A 104 2.68 -19.25 -6.74
CA ALA A 104 1.24 -19.28 -6.96
C ALA A 104 0.45 -19.10 -5.66
N PHE A 105 0.97 -19.55 -4.52
CA PHE A 105 0.38 -19.31 -3.20
C PHE A 105 0.31 -17.82 -2.84
N HIS A 106 1.40 -17.06 -3.03
CA HIS A 106 1.44 -15.62 -2.77
C HIS A 106 0.43 -14.87 -3.63
N LEU A 107 0.36 -15.21 -4.91
CA LEU A 107 -0.56 -14.56 -5.85
C LEU A 107 -2.01 -14.94 -5.59
N ALA A 108 -2.29 -16.20 -5.24
CA ALA A 108 -3.62 -16.62 -4.83
C ALA A 108 -4.06 -15.90 -3.54
N ALA A 109 -3.17 -15.71 -2.56
CA ALA A 109 -3.46 -14.92 -1.35
C ALA A 109 -3.73 -13.45 -1.70
N ALA A 110 -2.86 -12.82 -2.51
CA ALA A 110 -3.00 -11.45 -2.96
C ALA A 110 -4.33 -11.19 -3.68
N HIS A 111 -4.79 -12.14 -4.49
CA HIS A 111 -6.02 -11.99 -5.28
C HIS A 111 -7.26 -12.65 -4.66
N GLY A 112 -7.11 -13.27 -3.47
CA GLY A 112 -8.22 -13.86 -2.73
C GLY A 112 -8.73 -15.19 -3.30
N HIS A 113 -7.84 -15.99 -3.88
CA HIS A 113 -8.15 -17.26 -4.57
C HIS A 113 -7.51 -18.49 -3.89
N LEU A 114 -7.14 -18.39 -2.60
CA LEU A 114 -6.57 -19.52 -1.87
C LEU A 114 -7.52 -20.71 -1.73
N ASP A 115 -8.83 -20.46 -1.78
CA ASP A 115 -9.87 -21.47 -1.77
C ASP A 115 -9.83 -22.43 -2.97
N GLN A 116 -9.15 -22.03 -4.05
CA GLN A 116 -8.94 -22.87 -5.24
C GLN A 116 -7.71 -23.79 -5.12
N ILE A 117 -6.88 -23.58 -4.12
CA ILE A 117 -5.75 -24.47 -3.83
C ILE A 117 -6.24 -25.62 -2.93
N PRO A 118 -5.85 -26.88 -3.21
CA PRO A 118 -6.19 -27.99 -2.33
C PRO A 118 -5.80 -27.67 -0.87
N ALA A 119 -6.78 -27.73 0.06
CA ALA A 119 -6.64 -27.25 1.44
C ALA A 119 -5.42 -27.83 2.17
N GLY A 120 -5.07 -29.11 1.93
CA GLY A 120 -3.90 -29.74 2.54
C GLY A 120 -2.54 -29.18 2.08
N LEU A 121 -2.49 -28.33 1.05
CA LEU A 121 -1.27 -27.70 0.55
C LEU A 121 -1.01 -26.33 1.18
N VAL A 122 -2.03 -25.67 1.74
CA VAL A 122 -1.88 -24.39 2.45
C VAL A 122 -1.50 -24.67 3.89
N THR A 123 -0.21 -24.92 4.13
CA THR A 123 0.33 -25.25 5.46
C THR A 123 0.89 -24.00 6.15
N PRO A 124 1.15 -24.03 7.48
CA PRO A 124 1.81 -22.94 8.19
C PRO A 124 3.14 -22.52 7.56
N GLU A 125 3.93 -23.46 7.05
CA GLU A 125 5.22 -23.20 6.38
C GLU A 125 5.00 -22.40 5.09
N ILE A 126 3.97 -22.76 4.31
CA ILE A 126 3.61 -22.05 3.08
C ILE A 126 3.13 -20.63 3.40
N VAL A 127 2.27 -20.49 4.42
CA VAL A 127 1.75 -19.17 4.84
C VAL A 127 2.87 -18.23 5.31
N LEU A 128 3.91 -18.77 5.94
CA LEU A 128 5.10 -18.05 6.40
C LEU A 128 6.20 -17.95 5.34
N GLY A 129 6.04 -18.62 4.19
CA GLY A 129 6.93 -18.49 3.05
C GLY A 129 7.07 -17.04 2.60
N LYS A 130 8.29 -16.63 2.23
CA LYS A 130 8.59 -15.21 1.94
C LYS A 130 8.99 -15.01 0.49
N THR A 131 8.51 -13.91 -0.09
CA THR A 131 9.02 -13.33 -1.35
C THR A 131 10.42 -12.76 -1.14
N ASP A 132 11.05 -12.23 -2.20
CA ASP A 132 12.40 -11.66 -2.10
C ASP A 132 12.43 -10.33 -1.32
N VAL A 133 11.28 -9.65 -1.14
CA VAL A 133 11.11 -8.49 -0.25
C VAL A 133 10.70 -8.90 1.18
N GLY A 134 10.58 -10.20 1.45
CA GLY A 134 10.26 -10.73 2.76
C GLY A 134 8.77 -10.79 3.07
N ASN A 135 7.88 -10.51 2.13
CA ASN A 135 6.45 -10.60 2.33
C ASN A 135 6.00 -12.06 2.44
N THR A 136 5.16 -12.34 3.43
CA THR A 136 4.43 -13.61 3.56
C THR A 136 3.09 -13.52 2.81
N LEU A 137 2.37 -14.64 2.72
CA LEU A 137 1.03 -14.64 2.12
C LEU A 137 0.09 -13.62 2.77
N LEU A 138 0.19 -13.42 4.08
CA LEU A 138 -0.63 -12.43 4.81
C LEU A 138 -0.24 -10.99 4.47
N HIS A 139 1.04 -10.69 4.22
CA HIS A 139 1.45 -9.37 3.74
C HIS A 139 0.85 -9.09 2.36
N GLU A 140 0.90 -10.06 1.44
CA GLU A 140 0.30 -9.92 0.11
C GLU A 140 -1.22 -9.76 0.17
N ALA A 141 -1.89 -10.52 1.03
CA ALA A 141 -3.33 -10.39 1.28
C ALA A 141 -3.68 -9.01 1.89
N ALA A 142 -2.84 -8.50 2.81
CA ALA A 142 -3.02 -7.18 3.42
C ALA A 142 -2.83 -6.05 2.39
N GLU A 143 -1.85 -6.17 1.51
CA GLU A 143 -1.59 -5.19 0.44
C GLU A 143 -2.79 -5.07 -0.52
N LYS A 144 -3.42 -6.19 -0.86
CA LYS A 144 -4.50 -6.24 -1.85
C LYS A 144 -5.92 -6.24 -1.26
N GLY A 145 -6.05 -6.18 0.07
CA GLY A 145 -7.36 -6.18 0.73
C GLY A 145 -8.10 -7.51 0.61
N THR A 146 -7.41 -8.62 0.75
CA THR A 146 -7.99 -9.97 0.68
C THR A 146 -7.83 -10.78 1.98
N LEU A 147 -7.43 -10.13 3.07
CA LEU A 147 -7.26 -10.77 4.38
C LEU A 147 -8.53 -11.51 4.83
N GLY A 148 -9.72 -10.97 4.53
CA GLY A 148 -10.98 -11.60 4.85
C GLY A 148 -11.25 -12.93 4.14
N ARG A 149 -10.44 -13.28 3.13
CA ARG A 149 -10.49 -14.55 2.38
C ARG A 149 -9.43 -15.55 2.83
N MET A 150 -8.55 -15.14 3.77
CA MET A 150 -7.57 -16.06 4.34
C MET A 150 -8.23 -17.08 5.27
N PRO A 151 -7.77 -18.36 5.28
CA PRO A 151 -8.25 -19.35 6.25
C PRO A 151 -8.03 -18.85 7.70
N ARG A 152 -9.08 -18.96 8.52
CA ARG A 152 -9.11 -18.39 9.88
C ARG A 152 -8.00 -18.89 10.79
N GLU A 153 -7.58 -20.13 10.63
CA GLU A 153 -6.48 -20.76 11.39
C GLU A 153 -5.15 -20.01 11.22
N PHE A 154 -4.96 -19.24 10.15
CA PHE A 154 -3.75 -18.47 9.91
C PHE A 154 -3.86 -17.01 10.39
N ILE A 155 -5.05 -16.57 10.77
CA ILE A 155 -5.29 -15.23 11.33
C ILE A 155 -4.93 -15.25 12.83
N THR A 156 -3.64 -15.16 13.12
CA THR A 156 -3.09 -15.26 14.48
C THR A 156 -2.14 -14.10 14.79
N VAL A 157 -1.99 -13.76 16.07
CA VAL A 157 -1.01 -12.74 16.54
C VAL A 157 0.38 -13.06 16.01
N ARG A 158 0.81 -14.33 16.08
CA ARG A 158 2.14 -14.78 15.61
C ARG A 158 2.36 -14.49 14.13
N ASN A 159 1.36 -14.80 13.30
CA ASN A 159 1.48 -14.64 11.85
C ASN A 159 1.39 -13.18 11.44
N PHE A 160 0.57 -12.38 12.13
CA PHE A 160 0.45 -10.93 11.89
C PHE A 160 1.69 -10.15 12.35
N ALA A 161 2.46 -10.69 13.31
CA ALA A 161 3.71 -10.11 13.79
C ALA A 161 4.93 -10.45 12.91
N GLN A 162 4.75 -11.25 11.84
CA GLN A 162 5.83 -11.48 10.88
C GLN A 162 6.26 -10.17 10.22
N ARG A 163 7.57 -10.03 9.97
CA ARG A 163 8.15 -8.83 9.38
C ARG A 163 8.72 -9.13 8.00
N ASN A 164 8.48 -8.23 7.05
CA ASN A 164 9.17 -8.20 5.77
C ASN A 164 10.57 -7.55 5.91
N LEU A 165 11.30 -7.35 4.81
CA LEU A 165 12.64 -6.74 4.85
C LEU A 165 12.61 -5.26 5.26
N GLY A 166 11.51 -4.55 5.05
CA GLY A 166 11.27 -3.19 5.56
C GLY A 166 11.00 -3.13 7.07
N GLY A 167 10.87 -4.30 7.72
CA GLY A 167 10.48 -4.41 9.12
C GLY A 167 8.97 -4.23 9.33
N GLU A 168 8.20 -4.15 8.26
CA GLU A 168 6.74 -3.99 8.32
C GLU A 168 6.08 -5.29 8.75
N THR A 169 5.12 -5.21 9.64
CA THR A 169 4.21 -6.29 9.97
C THR A 169 3.00 -6.29 9.04
N VAL A 170 2.20 -7.36 9.04
CA VAL A 170 0.95 -7.42 8.25
C VAL A 170 0.03 -6.22 8.55
N VAL A 171 -0.01 -5.76 9.80
CA VAL A 171 -0.82 -4.60 10.20
C VAL A 171 -0.30 -3.30 9.60
N HIS A 172 1.04 -3.12 9.50
CA HIS A 172 1.62 -1.96 8.80
C HIS A 172 1.20 -1.92 7.34
N VAL A 173 1.32 -3.07 6.64
CA VAL A 173 0.93 -3.18 5.23
C VAL A 173 -0.57 -2.93 5.05
N ALA A 174 -1.43 -3.48 5.90
CA ALA A 174 -2.86 -3.23 5.89
C ALA A 174 -3.18 -1.74 6.12
N ALA A 175 -2.51 -1.08 7.06
CA ALA A 175 -2.71 0.34 7.37
C ALA A 175 -2.29 1.24 6.20
N PHE A 176 -1.14 0.97 5.59
CA PHE A 176 -0.63 1.74 4.47
C PHE A 176 -1.53 1.60 3.22
N ASN A 177 -2.10 0.42 2.99
CA ASN A 177 -2.95 0.18 1.83
C ASN A 177 -4.45 0.43 2.08
N GLY A 178 -4.84 0.86 3.27
CA GLY A 178 -6.23 1.18 3.60
C GLY A 178 -7.12 -0.04 3.81
N HIS A 179 -6.58 -1.12 4.37
CA HIS A 179 -7.27 -2.39 4.58
C HIS A 179 -7.30 -2.84 6.04
N LEU A 180 -7.17 -1.89 7.01
CA LEU A 180 -7.28 -2.20 8.44
C LEU A 180 -8.66 -2.74 8.82
N ASP A 181 -9.70 -2.40 8.08
CA ASP A 181 -11.06 -2.91 8.24
C ASP A 181 -11.16 -4.43 8.07
N GLN A 182 -10.19 -5.05 7.39
CA GLN A 182 -10.10 -6.50 7.21
C GLN A 182 -9.26 -7.20 8.30
N VAL A 183 -8.54 -6.44 9.11
CA VAL A 183 -7.80 -6.98 10.25
C VAL A 183 -8.77 -7.20 11.41
N PRO A 184 -8.87 -8.43 11.97
CA PRO A 184 -9.70 -8.67 13.14
C PRO A 184 -9.37 -7.72 14.27
N ARG A 185 -10.42 -7.14 14.92
CA ARG A 185 -10.26 -6.09 15.92
C ARG A 185 -9.39 -6.54 17.11
N GLU A 186 -9.46 -7.80 17.47
CA GLU A 186 -8.65 -8.40 18.54
C GLU A 186 -7.14 -8.40 18.22
N LEU A 187 -6.74 -8.25 16.96
CA LEU A 187 -5.34 -8.12 16.54
C LEU A 187 -4.87 -6.66 16.46
N LEU A 188 -5.80 -5.69 16.47
CA LEU A 188 -5.49 -4.25 16.51
C LEU A 188 -5.23 -3.78 17.94
N THR A 189 -4.34 -4.45 18.65
CA THR A 189 -3.95 -4.06 20.02
C THR A 189 -3.00 -2.87 20.01
N THR A 190 -2.93 -2.11 21.12
CA THR A 190 -1.95 -1.02 21.27
C THR A 190 -0.52 -1.52 21.01
N ALA A 191 -0.18 -2.73 21.47
CA ALA A 191 1.13 -3.32 21.25
C ALA A 191 1.40 -3.54 19.75
N ALA A 192 0.46 -4.15 19.00
CA ALA A 192 0.59 -4.38 17.57
C ALA A 192 0.68 -3.06 16.78
N MET A 193 -0.09 -2.05 17.19
CA MET A 193 -0.12 -0.73 16.54
C MET A 193 1.15 0.09 16.79
N ARG A 194 1.88 -0.18 17.89
CA ARG A 194 3.16 0.46 18.24
C ARG A 194 4.39 -0.29 17.72
N GLU A 195 4.22 -1.47 17.11
CA GLU A 195 5.33 -2.13 16.41
C GLU A 195 5.95 -1.19 15.39
N THR A 196 7.28 -1.25 15.22
CA THR A 196 7.99 -0.30 14.35
C THR A 196 8.67 -0.98 13.17
N THR A 197 8.66 -0.32 12.02
CA THR A 197 9.43 -0.69 10.83
C THR A 197 10.94 -0.49 11.05
N SER A 198 11.75 -0.81 10.05
CA SER A 198 13.20 -0.50 10.06
C SER A 198 13.49 1.00 10.11
N ALA A 199 12.57 1.86 9.68
CA ALA A 199 12.65 3.32 9.78
C ALA A 199 12.16 3.86 11.15
N GLY A 200 11.57 3.01 11.98
CA GLY A 200 10.98 3.40 13.26
C GLY A 200 9.51 3.84 13.14
N ASP A 201 8.90 3.70 11.97
CA ASP A 201 7.50 4.06 11.75
C ASP A 201 6.58 3.03 12.39
N THR A 202 5.59 3.51 13.12
CA THR A 202 4.51 2.68 13.69
C THR A 202 3.37 2.51 12.68
N VAL A 203 2.38 1.66 13.00
CA VAL A 203 1.16 1.52 12.18
C VAL A 203 0.42 2.86 12.05
N PHE A 204 0.49 3.73 13.07
CA PHE A 204 -0.09 5.08 13.02
C PHE A 204 0.58 5.93 11.92
N HIS A 205 1.91 5.84 11.78
CA HIS A 205 2.63 6.51 10.69
C HIS A 205 2.19 5.99 9.33
N ALA A 206 2.13 4.66 9.15
CA ALA A 206 1.71 4.04 7.91
C ALA A 206 0.32 4.50 7.48
N ALA A 207 -0.65 4.51 8.40
CA ALA A 207 -2.01 4.97 8.14
C ALA A 207 -2.05 6.48 7.82
N ALA A 208 -1.28 7.31 8.55
CA ALA A 208 -1.25 8.75 8.34
C ALA A 208 -0.60 9.13 7.01
N ILE A 209 0.55 8.51 6.65
CA ILE A 209 1.25 8.73 5.38
C ILE A 209 0.33 8.41 4.19
N ALA A 210 -0.46 7.33 4.29
CA ALA A 210 -1.30 6.85 3.20
C ALA A 210 -2.73 7.42 3.16
N GLY A 211 -3.13 8.23 4.15
CA GLY A 211 -4.46 8.82 4.14
C GLY A 211 -5.56 8.00 4.82
N HIS A 212 -5.21 7.05 5.68
CA HIS A 212 -6.12 6.03 6.19
C HIS A 212 -6.36 6.07 7.71
N LEU A 213 -6.10 7.20 8.38
CA LEU A 213 -6.29 7.32 9.83
C LEU A 213 -7.71 6.96 10.29
N LYS A 214 -8.74 7.22 9.46
CA LYS A 214 -10.15 6.86 9.77
C LYS A 214 -10.37 5.37 10.03
N GLN A 215 -9.49 4.51 9.54
CA GLN A 215 -9.60 3.07 9.74
C GLN A 215 -9.01 2.61 11.09
N ILE A 216 -8.24 3.47 11.75
CA ILE A 216 -7.74 3.17 13.09
C ILE A 216 -8.89 3.31 14.09
N PRO A 217 -9.09 2.33 14.99
CA PRO A 217 -10.05 2.47 16.06
C PRO A 217 -9.83 3.75 16.86
N GLY A 218 -10.89 4.58 17.01
CA GLY A 218 -10.77 5.93 17.59
C GLY A 218 -10.18 5.94 19.00
N GLU A 219 -10.39 4.89 19.79
CA GLU A 219 -9.78 4.72 21.11
C GLU A 219 -8.26 4.52 21.09
N LEU A 220 -7.68 4.19 19.93
CA LEU A 220 -6.23 4.07 19.73
C LEU A 220 -5.61 5.36 19.18
N LEU A 221 -6.38 6.30 18.66
CA LEU A 221 -5.92 7.62 18.21
C LEU A 221 -5.72 8.56 19.40
N THR A 222 -4.83 8.19 20.32
CA THR A 222 -4.50 8.98 21.53
C THR A 222 -3.26 9.83 21.28
N GLU A 223 -3.11 10.92 22.08
CA GLU A 223 -1.91 11.75 22.04
C GLU A 223 -0.64 10.90 22.22
N GLU A 224 -0.65 9.97 23.21
CA GLU A 224 0.47 9.07 23.47
C GLU A 224 0.90 8.22 22.25
N ASN A 225 -0.05 7.80 21.42
CA ASN A 225 0.22 7.01 20.22
C ASN A 225 0.68 7.89 19.03
N LEU A 226 0.11 9.08 18.92
CA LEU A 226 0.36 9.98 17.80
C LEU A 226 1.68 10.75 17.90
N VAL A 227 2.29 10.84 19.10
CA VAL A 227 3.62 11.47 19.34
C VAL A 227 4.79 10.49 19.25
N LEU A 228 4.53 9.19 19.04
CA LEU A 228 5.62 8.23 18.84
C LEU A 228 6.44 8.66 17.62
N ALA A 229 7.75 8.79 17.81
CA ALA A 229 8.64 9.29 16.77
C ALA A 229 9.32 8.16 16.01
N SER A 230 9.43 8.31 14.70
CA SER A 230 10.30 7.51 13.86
C SER A 230 11.78 7.85 14.12
N LYS A 231 12.72 7.20 13.44
CA LYS A 231 14.15 7.47 13.56
C LYS A 231 14.58 8.88 13.12
N SER A 232 13.72 9.60 12.39
CA SER A 232 13.92 10.99 11.96
C SER A 232 13.20 12.01 12.86
N GLY A 233 12.71 11.58 14.03
CA GLY A 233 11.88 12.42 14.89
C GLY A 233 10.48 12.70 14.33
N PHE A 234 10.15 12.18 13.14
CA PHE A 234 8.84 12.35 12.51
C PHE A 234 7.79 11.53 13.26
N THR A 235 6.61 12.07 13.47
CA THR A 235 5.53 11.41 14.21
C THR A 235 4.29 11.25 13.32
N ALA A 236 3.37 10.39 13.72
CA ALA A 236 2.13 10.18 12.95
C ALA A 236 1.30 11.48 12.80
N ILE A 237 1.39 12.40 13.77
CA ILE A 237 0.72 13.70 13.66
C ILE A 237 1.39 14.62 12.63
N HIS A 238 2.71 14.53 12.42
CA HIS A 238 3.37 15.22 11.31
C HIS A 238 2.87 14.72 9.96
N ALA A 239 2.79 13.38 9.80
CA ALA A 239 2.24 12.78 8.59
C ALA A 239 0.79 13.18 8.33
N ALA A 240 -0.04 13.16 9.36
CA ALA A 240 -1.44 13.59 9.26
C ALA A 240 -1.58 15.06 8.84
N ALA A 241 -0.69 15.92 9.34
CA ALA A 241 -0.65 17.33 8.97
C ALA A 241 -0.20 17.56 7.54
N GLU A 242 0.80 16.79 7.08
CA GLU A 242 1.33 16.84 5.71
C GLU A 242 0.30 16.31 4.69
N THR A 243 -0.39 15.22 5.02
CA THR A 243 -1.34 14.57 4.10
C THR A 243 -2.78 15.09 4.21
N GLY A 244 -3.03 16.09 5.07
CA GLY A 244 -4.35 16.69 5.20
C GLY A 244 -5.38 15.79 5.91
N GLN A 245 -5.01 15.19 7.03
CA GLN A 245 -5.87 14.27 7.80
C GLN A 245 -6.06 14.68 9.26
N LEU A 246 -5.72 15.91 9.62
CA LEU A 246 -5.90 16.38 11.01
C LEU A 246 -7.38 16.36 11.45
N ASP A 247 -8.30 16.48 10.51
CA ASP A 247 -9.74 16.37 10.74
C ASP A 247 -10.21 14.95 11.07
N GLN A 248 -9.37 13.93 10.84
CA GLN A 248 -9.64 12.53 11.15
C GLN A 248 -9.28 12.18 12.61
N ILE A 249 -8.52 13.04 13.28
CA ILE A 249 -8.15 12.87 14.68
C ILE A 249 -9.29 13.39 15.55
N PRO A 250 -9.74 12.64 16.58
CA PRO A 250 -10.76 13.13 17.48
C PRO A 250 -10.41 14.52 18.04
N PRO A 251 -11.30 15.52 18.01
CA PRO A 251 -10.99 16.89 18.46
C PRO A 251 -10.45 16.97 19.88
N SER A 252 -10.86 16.04 20.76
CA SER A 252 -10.35 15.95 22.14
C SER A 252 -8.89 15.49 22.22
N GLN A 253 -8.37 14.87 21.20
CA GLN A 253 -6.98 14.40 21.10
C GLN A 253 -6.08 15.37 20.35
N LEU A 254 -6.64 16.29 19.54
CA LEU A 254 -5.87 17.30 18.83
C LEU A 254 -5.55 18.46 19.78
N THR A 255 -4.46 18.33 20.52
CA THR A 255 -4.04 19.27 21.58
C THR A 255 -2.91 20.19 21.10
N THR A 256 -2.68 21.28 21.86
CA THR A 256 -1.52 22.15 21.63
C THR A 256 -0.20 21.38 21.78
N VAL A 257 -0.12 20.45 22.73
CA VAL A 257 1.07 19.62 22.97
C VAL A 257 1.38 18.79 21.73
N LEU A 258 0.35 18.11 21.19
CA LEU A 258 0.47 17.31 20.00
C LEU A 258 0.97 18.12 18.77
N LEU A 259 0.43 19.34 18.60
CA LEU A 259 0.80 20.24 17.50
C LEU A 259 2.13 20.97 17.69
N GLN A 260 2.78 20.82 18.85
CA GLN A 260 4.12 21.41 19.15
C GLN A 260 5.24 20.38 19.15
N THR A 261 4.96 19.09 18.93
CA THR A 261 6.01 18.06 18.75
C THR A 261 6.95 18.46 17.64
N ARG A 262 8.24 18.15 17.77
CA ARG A 262 9.26 18.53 16.78
C ARG A 262 9.93 17.29 16.19
N ASN A 263 10.11 17.30 14.90
CA ASN A 263 10.99 16.35 14.22
C ASN A 263 12.46 16.82 14.30
N ASP A 264 13.38 16.08 13.68
CA ASP A 264 14.82 16.38 13.71
C ASP A 264 15.21 17.69 13.01
N ASN A 265 14.34 18.25 12.16
CA ASN A 265 14.50 19.58 11.55
C ASN A 265 13.92 20.69 12.43
N GLY A 266 13.32 20.34 13.57
CA GLY A 266 12.60 21.26 14.43
C GLY A 266 11.22 21.67 13.88
N ASP A 267 10.77 21.04 12.78
CA ASP A 267 9.44 21.29 12.25
C ASP A 267 8.40 20.69 13.19
N THR A 268 7.30 21.42 13.34
CA THR A 268 6.12 20.94 14.04
C THR A 268 5.06 20.48 13.03
N PRO A 269 4.01 19.73 13.43
CA PRO A 269 2.88 19.40 12.54
C PRO A 269 2.27 20.64 11.87
N LEU A 270 2.30 21.79 12.54
CA LEU A 270 1.82 23.03 11.94
C LEU A 270 2.73 23.56 10.81
N HIS A 271 4.05 23.28 10.85
CA HIS A 271 4.94 23.59 9.72
C HIS A 271 4.57 22.74 8.50
N ALA A 272 4.34 21.42 8.70
CA ALA A 272 3.89 20.51 7.65
C ALA A 272 2.53 20.94 7.07
N ALA A 273 1.54 21.21 7.92
CA ALA A 273 0.23 21.73 7.49
C ALA A 273 0.33 23.05 6.73
N ALA A 274 1.22 23.96 7.16
CA ALA A 274 1.43 25.24 6.48
C ALA A 274 2.09 25.07 5.11
N TYR A 275 2.98 24.09 4.98
CA TYR A 275 3.69 23.78 3.74
C TYR A 275 2.76 23.23 2.68
N GLU A 276 1.85 22.33 3.05
CA GLU A 276 0.93 21.63 2.15
C GLU A 276 -0.46 22.33 2.03
N GLY A 277 -0.75 23.32 2.88
CA GLY A 277 -2.00 24.08 2.82
C GLY A 277 -3.15 23.46 3.57
N HIS A 278 -2.88 22.82 4.70
CA HIS A 278 -3.86 22.09 5.53
C HIS A 278 -4.11 22.74 6.91
N LEU A 279 -3.73 24.01 7.11
CA LEU A 279 -3.99 24.72 8.36
C LEU A 279 -5.49 24.94 8.64
N ASP A 280 -6.33 24.91 7.62
CA ASP A 280 -7.80 25.00 7.74
C ASP A 280 -8.43 23.78 8.43
N GLN A 281 -7.72 22.66 8.53
CA GLN A 281 -8.16 21.49 9.28
C GLN A 281 -7.85 21.57 10.77
N VAL A 282 -7.01 22.53 11.18
CA VAL A 282 -6.68 22.74 12.59
C VAL A 282 -7.77 23.61 13.24
N PRO A 283 -8.35 23.20 14.38
CA PRO A 283 -9.30 24.03 15.08
C PRO A 283 -8.77 25.44 15.32
N PRO A 284 -9.55 26.51 15.02
CA PRO A 284 -9.06 27.90 15.04
C PRO A 284 -8.46 28.35 16.39
N HIS A 285 -8.92 27.76 17.51
CA HIS A 285 -8.42 28.09 18.84
C HIS A 285 -6.99 27.55 19.09
N LEU A 286 -6.52 26.56 18.30
CA LEU A 286 -5.16 26.03 18.35
C LEU A 286 -4.20 26.79 17.43
N LEU A 287 -4.71 27.53 16.44
CA LEU A 287 -3.93 28.41 15.58
C LEU A 287 -3.64 29.73 16.29
N THR A 288 -3.00 29.68 17.45
CA THR A 288 -2.64 30.87 18.23
C THR A 288 -1.52 31.67 17.59
N ARG A 289 -1.32 32.90 18.04
CA ARG A 289 -0.21 33.74 17.55
C ARG A 289 1.15 33.13 17.89
N GLU A 290 1.28 32.51 19.04
CA GLU A 290 2.48 31.77 19.47
C GLU A 290 2.74 30.58 18.56
N ALA A 291 1.73 29.76 18.29
CA ALA A 291 1.81 28.62 17.38
C ALA A 291 2.25 29.06 15.98
N MET A 292 1.66 30.15 15.45
CA MET A 292 2.01 30.69 14.12
C MET A 292 3.41 31.33 14.08
N ALA A 293 3.94 31.75 15.23
CA ALA A 293 5.29 32.31 15.34
C ALA A 293 6.37 31.25 15.65
N THR A 294 5.99 30.01 15.94
CA THR A 294 6.91 28.89 16.21
C THR A 294 7.86 28.72 15.03
N ARG A 295 9.16 28.60 15.31
CA ARG A 295 10.21 28.46 14.30
C ARG A 295 10.82 27.07 14.37
N ASN A 296 11.14 26.51 13.20
CA ASN A 296 11.98 25.33 13.06
C ASN A 296 13.48 25.67 13.28
N PHE A 297 14.38 24.71 13.12
CA PHE A 297 15.82 24.94 13.33
C PHE A 297 16.46 25.85 12.28
N ASP A 298 15.86 25.98 11.09
CA ASP A 298 16.25 26.99 10.08
C ASP A 298 15.73 28.40 10.40
N GLY A 299 15.03 28.57 11.52
CA GLY A 299 14.46 29.85 11.95
C GLY A 299 13.19 30.26 11.19
N ILE A 300 12.60 29.36 10.40
CA ILE A 300 11.42 29.61 9.58
C ILE A 300 10.16 29.41 10.44
N ALA A 301 9.28 30.41 10.49
CA ALA A 301 8.03 30.32 11.24
C ALA A 301 6.90 29.72 10.42
N VAL A 302 5.94 29.05 11.08
CA VAL A 302 4.72 28.49 10.47
C VAL A 302 4.00 29.49 9.57
N ALA A 303 3.72 30.70 10.11
CA ALA A 303 3.05 31.76 9.33
C ALA A 303 3.87 32.25 8.14
N ARG A 304 5.20 32.12 8.19
CA ARG A 304 6.07 32.47 7.05
C ARG A 304 5.90 31.44 5.92
N ILE A 305 5.88 30.16 6.23
CA ILE A 305 5.64 29.08 5.26
C ILE A 305 4.26 29.30 4.60
N ALA A 306 3.21 29.48 5.40
CA ALA A 306 1.87 29.72 4.88
C ALA A 306 1.78 30.94 3.96
N LEU A 307 2.53 32.03 4.26
CA LEU A 307 2.62 33.21 3.39
C LEU A 307 3.33 32.88 2.07
N ASP A 308 4.49 32.25 2.13
CA ASP A 308 5.33 31.99 0.96
C ASP A 308 4.67 30.95 0.02
N ARG A 309 3.87 30.04 0.58
CA ARG A 309 3.07 29.04 -0.16
C ARG A 309 1.69 29.55 -0.62
N GLY A 310 1.27 30.74 -0.20
CA GLY A 310 -0.02 31.33 -0.58
C GLY A 310 -1.21 30.96 0.31
N PHE A 311 -0.99 30.25 1.42
CA PHE A 311 -2.04 29.75 2.32
C PHE A 311 -2.33 30.64 3.53
N LEU A 312 -1.91 31.91 3.49
CA LEU A 312 -2.09 32.84 4.61
C LEU A 312 -3.58 33.04 4.99
N SER A 313 -4.51 32.84 4.05
CA SER A 313 -5.95 32.93 4.31
C SER A 313 -6.46 31.90 5.32
N GLN A 314 -5.78 30.75 5.46
CA GLN A 314 -6.12 29.70 6.43
C GLN A 314 -5.77 30.07 7.87
N ILE A 315 -4.94 31.11 8.08
CA ILE A 315 -4.59 31.60 9.43
C ILE A 315 -5.60 32.66 9.85
N PRO A 316 -6.26 32.52 11.02
CA PRO A 316 -7.13 33.57 11.57
C PRO A 316 -6.41 34.91 11.66
N GLU A 317 -7.06 36.02 11.31
CA GLU A 317 -6.43 37.34 11.29
C GLU A 317 -5.81 37.75 12.63
N THR A 318 -6.49 37.39 13.72
CA THR A 318 -6.03 37.62 15.11
C THR A 318 -4.72 36.89 15.44
N SER A 319 -4.45 35.81 14.75
CA SER A 319 -3.29 34.93 14.97
C SER A 319 -2.11 35.22 14.02
N ARG A 320 -2.30 36.07 13.01
CA ARG A 320 -1.22 36.44 12.07
C ARG A 320 -0.17 37.29 12.80
N PRO A 321 1.12 36.90 12.76
CA PRO A 321 2.20 37.74 13.33
C PRO A 321 2.27 39.10 12.64
N LYS A 322 2.57 40.15 13.44
CA LYS A 322 2.67 41.53 12.92
C LYS A 322 3.68 41.70 11.78
N SER A 323 4.77 40.89 11.82
CA SER A 323 5.78 40.87 10.75
C SER A 323 5.22 40.42 9.39
N VAL A 324 4.29 39.47 9.37
CA VAL A 324 3.62 38.98 8.15
C VAL A 324 2.74 40.07 7.54
N GLY A 325 2.03 40.83 8.38
CA GLY A 325 1.23 41.95 7.91
C GLY A 325 2.06 43.09 7.28
N ARG A 326 3.30 43.29 7.74
CA ARG A 326 4.25 44.25 7.11
C ARG A 326 4.73 43.73 5.75
N MET A 327 5.08 42.43 5.66
CA MET A 327 5.56 41.82 4.44
C MET A 327 4.48 41.76 3.35
N ARG A 328 3.22 41.41 3.70
CA ARG A 328 2.07 41.49 2.76
C ARG A 328 1.89 42.86 2.15
N ARG A 329 2.03 43.94 2.96
CA ARG A 329 2.00 45.32 2.49
C ARG A 329 3.17 45.64 1.55
N LEU A 330 4.35 45.09 1.81
CA LEU A 330 5.51 45.26 0.95
C LEU A 330 5.33 44.53 -0.39
N LEU A 331 4.90 43.28 -0.39
CA LEU A 331 4.61 42.51 -1.61
C LEU A 331 3.50 43.13 -2.44
N HIS A 332 2.44 43.65 -1.79
CA HIS A 332 1.37 44.37 -2.49
C HIS A 332 1.84 45.68 -3.09
N ARG A 333 2.83 46.34 -2.48
CA ARG A 333 3.49 47.54 -3.03
C ARG A 333 4.41 47.19 -4.20
N LEU A 334 5.19 46.12 -4.11
CA LEU A 334 6.07 45.63 -5.18
C LEU A 334 5.29 45.09 -6.38
N GLY A 335 4.16 44.39 -6.17
CA GLY A 335 3.28 43.91 -7.24
C GLY A 335 2.52 45.03 -7.98
N ARG A 336 2.48 46.26 -7.42
CA ARG A 336 1.97 47.48 -8.11
C ARG A 336 3.05 48.27 -8.85
N MET A 337 4.33 47.96 -8.63
CA MET A 337 5.40 48.49 -9.47
C MET A 337 5.47 47.64 -10.75
N LYS A 338 4.88 48.11 -11.84
CA LYS A 338 5.21 47.66 -13.18
C LYS A 338 6.71 47.88 -13.34
N LEU A 339 7.49 46.80 -13.47
CA LEU A 339 8.86 46.91 -13.91
C LEU A 339 8.87 47.66 -15.26
N PRO A 340 9.61 48.73 -15.40
CA PRO A 340 9.83 49.30 -16.73
C PRO A 340 10.63 48.25 -17.52
N PHE A 341 10.22 48.10 -18.78
CA PHE A 341 10.77 47.20 -19.80
C PHE A 341 12.31 47.16 -19.84
#